data_141960be35b3de6eedb500603cd97af8
#
_entry.id   141960be35b3de6eedb500603cd97af8
#
_cell.length_a   1.000
_cell.length_b   1.000
_cell.length_c   1.000
_cell.angle_alpha   90.00
_cell.angle_beta   90.00
_cell.angle_gamma   90.00
#
_symmetry.space_group_name_H-M   'P 1'
#
loop_
_entity.id
_entity.type
_entity.pdbx_description
1 polymer ?
#
loop_
_entity_poly.entity_id
_entity_poly.type
_entity_poly.pdbx_seq_one_letter_code
_entity_poly.pdbx_strand_id
1 'polypeptide(L)'
;ICLIEKGSEVGAHILSGAVLEPRALNELIPDWQDKGAPLDTPVTSDKFMFLTQKGSFRLPTPPQMHNDGNYIISLGNFCRWLGEQAEAMGIEIYPGFPAASVLFNEDGSVRGVATGDMGIGKDGEKTDSYMPGMDLIGTQTIFAEGCRGHLTKGLFDTFELREGKDPQTFAIGIKELWDIEPEKSQPGAVWHSVGWPLATDTYGGSFLY
;
A
#
# COMPACT_ATOMS: atom_id res chain seq x y z
N ILE A 1 -21.43 -4.13 -3.61
CA ILE A 1 -20.27 -3.83 -2.74
C ILE A 1 -19.89 -2.39 -3.00
N CYS A 2 -19.72 -1.60 -1.94
CA CYS A 2 -19.27 -0.23 -2.00
C CYS A 2 -17.86 -0.14 -1.38
N LEU A 3 -16.91 0.45 -2.08
CA LEU A 3 -15.56 0.72 -1.63
C LEU A 3 -15.35 2.24 -1.63
N ILE A 4 -14.96 2.81 -0.50
CA ILE A 4 -14.56 4.21 -0.42
C ILE A 4 -13.05 4.33 -0.28
N GLU A 5 -12.48 5.32 -0.95
CA GLU A 5 -11.05 5.61 -0.95
C GLU A 5 -10.84 7.08 -0.57
N LYS A 6 -9.95 7.32 0.38
CA LYS A 6 -9.60 8.68 0.82
C LYS A 6 -8.87 9.48 -0.26
N GLY A 7 -8.02 8.82 -1.04
CA GLY A 7 -7.28 9.45 -2.13
C GLY A 7 -8.20 9.94 -3.24
N SER A 8 -7.74 10.94 -3.98
CA SER A 8 -8.48 11.49 -5.14
C SER A 8 -8.70 10.48 -6.27
N GLU A 9 -7.90 9.41 -6.28
CA GLU A 9 -8.00 8.26 -7.18
C GLU A 9 -7.44 7.02 -6.49
N VAL A 10 -7.77 5.83 -6.99
CA VAL A 10 -7.20 4.58 -6.50
C VAL A 10 -5.68 4.59 -6.70
N GLY A 11 -4.92 4.33 -5.66
CA GLY A 11 -3.47 4.31 -5.71
C GLY A 11 -2.77 5.66 -5.50
N ALA A 12 -3.49 6.77 -5.33
CA ALA A 12 -2.90 8.12 -5.20
C ALA A 12 -1.93 8.26 -4.01
N HIS A 13 -2.16 7.54 -2.93
CA HIS A 13 -1.34 7.60 -1.71
C HIS A 13 -0.30 6.48 -1.62
N ILE A 14 -0.14 5.69 -2.66
CA ILE A 14 0.81 4.57 -2.68
C ILE A 14 2.19 5.07 -3.12
N LEU A 15 3.20 4.77 -2.31
CA LEU A 15 4.59 4.94 -2.72
C LEU A 15 4.91 3.94 -3.82
N SER A 16 5.30 4.44 -4.98
CA SER A 16 5.63 3.63 -6.16
C SER A 16 6.84 2.72 -5.91
N GLY A 17 6.89 1.62 -6.64
CA GLY A 17 7.96 0.64 -6.60
C GLY A 17 7.70 -0.48 -5.59
N ALA A 18 7.59 -1.68 -6.11
CA ALA A 18 7.53 -2.93 -5.36
C ALA A 18 8.03 -4.08 -6.22
N VAL A 19 8.46 -5.16 -5.57
CA VAL A 19 8.62 -6.46 -6.22
C VAL A 19 7.40 -7.30 -5.87
N LEU A 20 6.66 -7.74 -6.88
CA LEU A 20 5.43 -8.51 -6.75
C LEU A 20 5.69 -9.99 -7.05
N GLU A 21 5.32 -10.87 -6.12
CA GLU A 21 5.16 -12.30 -6.37
C GLU A 21 3.78 -12.53 -7.01
N PRO A 22 3.69 -13.07 -8.24
CA PRO A 22 2.43 -13.11 -8.98
C PRO A 22 1.50 -14.24 -8.57
N ARG A 23 1.85 -15.09 -7.61
CA ARG A 23 1.08 -16.27 -7.22
C ARG A 23 -0.36 -15.93 -6.87
N ALA A 24 -0.58 -14.95 -5.98
CA ALA A 24 -1.93 -14.57 -5.59
C ALA A 24 -2.73 -13.98 -6.77
N LEU A 25 -2.05 -13.25 -7.66
CA LEU A 25 -2.67 -12.71 -8.87
C LEU A 25 -3.05 -13.83 -9.85
N ASN A 26 -2.19 -14.84 -10.03
CA ASN A 26 -2.48 -16.01 -10.85
C ASN A 26 -3.69 -16.80 -10.35
N GLU A 27 -3.88 -16.86 -9.03
CA GLU A 27 -5.04 -17.53 -8.43
C GLU A 27 -6.32 -16.70 -8.57
N LEU A 28 -6.23 -15.38 -8.39
CA LEU A 28 -7.38 -14.48 -8.38
C LEU A 28 -7.86 -14.11 -9.81
N ILE A 29 -6.91 -13.80 -10.69
CA ILE A 29 -7.16 -13.34 -12.06
C ILE A 29 -6.19 -14.10 -12.98
N PRO A 30 -6.47 -15.38 -13.32
CA PRO A 30 -5.53 -16.21 -14.10
C PRO A 30 -5.16 -15.64 -15.47
N ASP A 31 -6.04 -14.84 -16.06
CA ASP A 31 -5.91 -14.18 -17.35
C ASP A 31 -5.40 -12.72 -17.24
N TRP A 32 -4.69 -12.38 -16.16
CA TRP A 32 -4.22 -11.03 -15.90
C TRP A 32 -3.32 -10.46 -17.00
N GLN A 33 -2.56 -11.31 -17.70
CA GLN A 33 -1.71 -10.89 -18.83
C GLN A 33 -2.57 -10.41 -20.01
N ASP A 34 -3.60 -11.16 -20.35
CA ASP A 34 -4.54 -10.82 -21.43
C ASP A 34 -5.36 -9.57 -21.09
N LYS A 35 -5.57 -9.32 -19.80
CA LYS A 35 -6.23 -8.13 -19.26
C LYS A 35 -5.31 -6.93 -19.08
N GLY A 36 -4.06 -7.02 -19.49
CA GLY A 36 -3.11 -5.91 -19.49
C GLY A 36 -2.67 -5.46 -18.09
N ALA A 37 -2.53 -6.39 -17.14
CA ALA A 37 -1.94 -6.05 -15.85
C ALA A 37 -0.53 -5.45 -16.03
N PRO A 38 -0.17 -4.36 -15.33
CA PRO A 38 1.08 -3.64 -15.54
C PRO A 38 2.28 -4.34 -14.85
N LEU A 39 2.56 -5.57 -15.26
CA LEU A 39 3.67 -6.41 -14.81
C LEU A 39 4.70 -6.57 -15.95
N ASP A 40 5.30 -5.46 -16.37
CA ASP A 40 6.11 -5.39 -17.60
C ASP A 40 7.60 -5.69 -17.35
N THR A 41 8.05 -5.69 -16.09
CA THR A 41 9.48 -5.82 -15.76
C THR A 41 9.71 -7.06 -14.90
N PRO A 42 9.97 -8.23 -15.51
CA PRO A 42 10.34 -9.42 -14.73
C PRO A 42 11.69 -9.22 -14.04
N VAL A 43 11.85 -9.79 -12.85
CA VAL A 43 13.12 -9.79 -12.15
C VAL A 43 14.11 -10.64 -12.92
N THR A 44 15.32 -10.12 -13.15
CA THR A 44 16.40 -10.78 -13.89
C THR A 44 17.60 -11.12 -13.03
N SER A 45 17.77 -10.44 -11.90
CA SER A 45 18.88 -10.71 -10.98
C SER A 45 18.63 -10.17 -9.58
N ASP A 46 19.16 -10.88 -8.59
CA ASP A 46 19.20 -10.46 -7.18
C ASP A 46 20.63 -10.22 -6.73
N LYS A 47 20.84 -9.15 -5.98
CA LYS A 47 22.11 -8.85 -5.31
C LYS A 47 21.87 -8.46 -3.86
N PHE A 48 22.68 -9.03 -2.97
CA PHE A 48 22.71 -8.65 -1.57
C PHE A 48 24.09 -8.08 -1.23
N MET A 49 24.12 -6.82 -0.78
CA MET A 49 25.35 -6.05 -0.63
C MET A 49 25.56 -5.66 0.83
N PHE A 50 26.79 -5.73 1.30
CA PHE A 50 27.20 -5.09 2.54
C PHE A 50 27.90 -3.78 2.20
N LEU A 51 27.40 -2.68 2.79
CA LEU A 51 27.94 -1.35 2.58
C LEU A 51 28.87 -0.96 3.73
N THR A 52 29.97 -0.32 3.39
CA THR A 52 30.90 0.31 4.32
C THR A 52 31.08 1.78 3.94
N GLN A 53 31.67 2.57 4.80
CA GLN A 53 31.95 3.98 4.48
C GLN A 53 32.84 4.17 3.24
N LYS A 54 33.64 3.16 2.86
CA LYS A 54 34.62 3.27 1.77
C LYS A 54 34.34 2.39 0.56
N GLY A 55 33.28 1.58 0.61
CA GLY A 55 32.93 0.68 -0.49
C GLY A 55 31.89 -0.36 -0.11
N SER A 56 31.71 -1.34 -0.96
CA SER A 56 30.73 -2.42 -0.77
C SER A 56 31.30 -3.76 -1.22
N PHE A 57 30.73 -4.83 -0.70
CA PHE A 57 31.01 -6.20 -1.18
C PHE A 57 29.73 -7.03 -1.19
N ARG A 58 29.68 -7.97 -2.13
CA ARG A 58 28.52 -8.84 -2.30
C ARG A 58 28.52 -9.94 -1.25
N LEU A 59 27.34 -10.15 -0.64
CA LEU A 59 27.06 -11.30 0.21
C LEU A 59 26.23 -12.34 -0.57
N PRO A 60 26.20 -13.61 -0.13
CA PRO A 60 25.20 -14.55 -0.61
C PRO A 60 23.79 -14.02 -0.37
N THR A 61 22.94 -14.05 -1.41
CA THR A 61 21.54 -13.65 -1.27
C THR A 61 20.81 -14.68 -0.41
N PRO A 62 20.17 -14.25 0.71
CA PRO A 62 19.40 -15.18 1.52
C PRO A 62 18.24 -15.79 0.72
N PRO A 63 17.87 -17.07 0.94
CA PRO A 63 16.81 -17.73 0.17
C PRO A 63 15.50 -16.97 0.10
N GLN A 64 15.10 -16.31 1.19
CA GLN A 64 13.86 -15.51 1.27
C GLN A 64 13.92 -14.18 0.51
N MET A 65 15.08 -13.81 -0.03
CA MET A 65 15.30 -12.61 -0.85
C MET A 65 15.47 -12.93 -2.34
N HIS A 66 15.27 -14.17 -2.74
CA HIS A 66 15.27 -14.56 -4.15
C HIS A 66 13.94 -14.14 -4.77
N ASN A 67 13.99 -13.54 -5.95
CA ASN A 67 12.85 -13.00 -6.67
C ASN A 67 12.64 -13.66 -8.05
N ASP A 68 13.12 -14.87 -8.24
CA ASP A 68 12.91 -15.61 -9.48
C ASP A 68 11.41 -15.75 -9.78
N GLY A 69 10.96 -15.27 -10.95
CA GLY A 69 9.56 -15.28 -11.35
C GLY A 69 8.71 -14.11 -10.81
N ASN A 70 9.29 -13.21 -10.04
CA ASN A 70 8.65 -12.00 -9.55
C ASN A 70 8.79 -10.84 -10.57
N TYR A 71 8.04 -9.77 -10.34
CA TYR A 71 8.02 -8.59 -11.20
C TYR A 71 8.28 -7.31 -10.41
N ILE A 72 9.08 -6.41 -10.96
CA ILE A 72 9.21 -5.04 -10.48
C ILE A 72 8.04 -4.25 -11.05
N ILE A 73 7.27 -3.60 -10.19
CA ILE A 73 6.05 -2.91 -10.58
C ILE A 73 5.96 -1.49 -9.99
N SER A 74 5.16 -0.64 -10.63
CA SER A 74 4.54 0.50 -9.98
C SER A 74 3.31 0.02 -9.22
N LEU A 75 3.37 0.02 -7.89
CA LEU A 75 2.24 -0.45 -7.08
C LEU A 75 1.00 0.45 -7.25
N GLY A 76 1.20 1.75 -7.48
CA GLY A 76 0.10 2.66 -7.79
C GLY A 76 -0.63 2.30 -9.09
N ASN A 77 0.13 2.00 -10.17
CA ASN A 77 -0.44 1.56 -11.44
C ASN A 77 -1.16 0.21 -11.30
N PHE A 78 -0.55 -0.71 -10.57
CA PHE A 78 -1.15 -2.02 -10.31
C PHE A 78 -2.46 -1.89 -9.52
N CYS A 79 -2.52 -1.03 -8.50
CA CYS A 79 -3.75 -0.81 -7.75
C CYS A 79 -4.84 -0.14 -8.60
N ARG A 80 -4.49 0.80 -9.49
CA ARG A 80 -5.47 1.37 -10.45
C ARG A 80 -6.06 0.29 -11.35
N TRP A 81 -5.21 -0.54 -11.95
CA TRP A 81 -5.66 -1.66 -12.77
C TRP A 81 -6.55 -2.63 -11.98
N LEU A 82 -6.20 -2.96 -10.72
CA LEU A 82 -7.08 -3.78 -9.86
C LEU A 82 -8.41 -3.09 -9.59
N GLY A 83 -8.43 -1.77 -9.42
CA GLY A 83 -9.65 -0.99 -9.30
C GLY A 83 -10.56 -1.16 -10.53
N GLU A 84 -10.00 -1.04 -11.74
CA GLU A 84 -10.73 -1.27 -13.00
C GLU A 84 -11.31 -2.69 -13.08
N GLN A 85 -10.54 -3.71 -12.64
CA GLN A 85 -11.05 -5.09 -12.57
C GLN A 85 -12.20 -5.24 -11.58
N ALA A 86 -12.10 -4.57 -10.43
CA ALA A 86 -13.14 -4.57 -9.41
C ALA A 86 -14.44 -3.90 -9.92
N GLU A 87 -14.34 -2.75 -10.59
CA GLU A 87 -15.47 -2.07 -11.22
C GLU A 87 -16.11 -2.93 -12.31
N ALA A 88 -15.31 -3.61 -13.14
CA ALA A 88 -15.81 -4.55 -14.14
C ALA A 88 -16.57 -5.73 -13.52
N MET A 89 -16.30 -6.08 -12.26
CA MET A 89 -17.03 -7.08 -11.48
C MET A 89 -18.28 -6.52 -10.78
N GLY A 90 -18.60 -5.22 -10.95
CA GLY A 90 -19.75 -4.57 -10.36
C GLY A 90 -19.52 -4.02 -8.93
N ILE A 91 -18.26 -3.82 -8.54
CA ILE A 91 -17.93 -3.12 -7.29
C ILE A 91 -17.95 -1.61 -7.56
N GLU A 92 -18.69 -0.88 -6.75
CA GLU A 92 -18.75 0.58 -6.84
C GLU A 92 -17.58 1.17 -6.03
N ILE A 93 -16.68 1.91 -6.68
CA ILE A 93 -15.52 2.55 -6.05
C ILE A 93 -15.72 4.07 -6.03
N TYR A 94 -15.59 4.66 -4.84
CA TYR A 94 -15.76 6.10 -4.60
C TYR A 94 -14.46 6.73 -4.09
N PRO A 95 -13.57 7.20 -4.97
CA PRO A 95 -12.38 7.94 -4.57
C PRO A 95 -12.75 9.34 -4.09
N GLY A 96 -11.93 9.90 -3.20
CA GLY A 96 -12.14 11.21 -2.60
C GLY A 96 -13.12 11.21 -1.41
N PHE A 97 -13.65 10.06 -0.99
CA PHE A 97 -14.58 9.93 0.13
C PHE A 97 -13.91 9.24 1.33
N PRO A 98 -13.31 10.02 2.27
CA PRO A 98 -12.76 9.45 3.49
C PRO A 98 -13.89 9.07 4.46
N ALA A 99 -13.79 7.89 5.07
CA ALA A 99 -14.59 7.59 6.24
C ALA A 99 -14.11 8.43 7.42
N ALA A 100 -15.03 9.09 8.11
CA ALA A 100 -14.74 9.99 9.23
C ALA A 100 -15.02 9.34 10.58
N SER A 101 -16.04 8.47 10.68
CA SER A 101 -16.40 7.77 11.91
C SER A 101 -16.97 6.38 11.64
N VAL A 102 -16.89 5.52 12.65
CA VAL A 102 -17.55 4.22 12.65
C VAL A 102 -18.95 4.37 13.22
N LEU A 103 -19.93 3.77 12.57
CA LEU A 103 -21.31 3.67 13.03
C LEU A 103 -21.53 2.34 13.74
N PHE A 104 -22.21 2.38 14.88
CA PHE A 104 -22.51 1.22 15.71
C PHE A 104 -24.02 0.99 15.80
N ASN A 105 -24.41 -0.26 15.95
CA ASN A 105 -25.73 -0.66 16.37
C ASN A 105 -25.89 -0.48 17.91
N GLU A 106 -27.11 -0.60 18.41
CA GLU A 106 -27.40 -0.53 19.85
C GLU A 106 -26.70 -1.63 20.65
N ASP A 107 -26.41 -2.77 20.04
CA ASP A 107 -25.68 -3.90 20.65
C ASP A 107 -24.15 -3.72 20.61
N GLY A 108 -23.64 -2.60 20.09
CA GLY A 108 -22.22 -2.30 19.96
C GLY A 108 -21.54 -2.93 18.73
N SER A 109 -22.24 -3.67 17.91
CA SER A 109 -21.69 -4.18 16.64
C SER A 109 -21.51 -3.06 15.61
N VAL A 110 -20.54 -3.21 14.70
CA VAL A 110 -20.33 -2.25 13.61
C VAL A 110 -21.49 -2.31 12.62
N ARG A 111 -22.09 -1.16 12.37
CA ARG A 111 -23.18 -0.98 11.41
C ARG A 111 -22.71 -0.48 10.04
N GLY A 112 -21.57 0.22 10.01
CA GLY A 112 -21.03 0.85 8.82
C GLY A 112 -20.08 1.98 9.16
N VAL A 113 -19.95 2.94 8.24
CA VAL A 113 -19.14 4.15 8.43
C VAL A 113 -19.88 5.38 7.95
N ALA A 114 -19.59 6.55 8.55
CA ALA A 114 -20.01 7.84 8.03
C ALA A 114 -18.83 8.51 7.31
N THR A 115 -19.08 9.14 6.16
CA THR A 115 -18.13 10.06 5.52
C THR A 115 -18.17 11.41 6.22
N GLY A 116 -17.10 12.19 6.13
CA GLY A 116 -17.08 13.57 6.61
C GLY A 116 -17.78 14.52 5.64
N ASP A 117 -18.12 15.70 6.14
CA ASP A 117 -18.56 16.81 5.28
C ASP A 117 -17.43 17.19 4.31
N MET A 118 -17.78 17.46 3.07
CA MET A 118 -16.85 17.90 2.02
C MET A 118 -17.11 19.37 1.66
N GLY A 119 -16.10 20.01 1.03
CA GLY A 119 -16.23 21.41 0.64
C GLY A 119 -16.26 22.37 1.83
N ILE A 120 -15.54 22.07 2.90
CA ILE A 120 -15.28 22.98 4.01
C ILE A 120 -13.95 23.70 3.74
N GLY A 121 -13.96 25.04 3.76
CA GLY A 121 -12.79 25.87 3.62
C GLY A 121 -11.84 25.78 4.82
N LYS A 122 -10.64 26.32 4.66
CA LYS A 122 -9.62 26.36 5.75
C LYS A 122 -10.08 27.19 6.95
N ASP A 123 -11.00 28.09 6.76
CA ASP A 123 -11.68 28.93 7.76
C ASP A 123 -12.81 28.22 8.50
N GLY A 124 -13.15 27.00 8.08
CA GLY A 124 -14.27 26.20 8.61
C GLY A 124 -15.62 26.52 7.97
N GLU A 125 -15.69 27.43 7.01
CA GLU A 125 -16.93 27.81 6.34
C GLU A 125 -17.25 26.89 5.15
N LYS A 126 -18.53 26.77 4.81
CA LYS A 126 -18.99 25.98 3.67
C LYS A 126 -18.67 26.72 2.37
N THR A 127 -18.04 26.02 1.45
CA THR A 127 -17.80 26.52 0.09
C THR A 127 -18.96 26.17 -0.85
N ASP A 128 -18.94 26.68 -2.09
CA ASP A 128 -19.93 26.35 -3.12
C ASP A 128 -19.98 24.86 -3.45
N SER A 129 -18.91 24.11 -3.14
CA SER A 129 -18.81 22.67 -3.31
C SER A 129 -19.15 21.87 -2.04
N TYR A 130 -19.80 22.50 -1.05
CA TYR A 130 -20.19 21.81 0.17
C TYR A 130 -21.13 20.65 -0.11
N MET A 131 -20.80 19.51 0.47
CA MET A 131 -21.63 18.30 0.46
C MET A 131 -21.60 17.70 1.87
N PRO A 132 -22.77 17.46 2.49
CA PRO A 132 -22.81 16.83 3.80
C PRO A 132 -22.31 15.39 3.74
N GLY A 133 -21.75 14.93 4.84
CA GLY A 133 -21.37 13.53 5.01
C GLY A 133 -22.59 12.59 4.90
N MET A 134 -22.32 11.35 4.58
CA MET A 134 -23.33 10.29 4.39
C MET A 134 -23.01 9.08 5.26
N ASP A 135 -24.06 8.40 5.73
CA ASP A 135 -23.95 7.11 6.38
C ASP A 135 -23.94 5.98 5.33
N LEU A 136 -22.89 5.19 5.33
CA LEU A 136 -22.76 4.00 4.51
C LEU A 136 -22.98 2.77 5.40
N ILE A 137 -24.14 2.15 5.22
CA ILE A 137 -24.57 1.02 6.04
C ILE A 137 -24.32 -0.29 5.30
N GLY A 138 -23.78 -1.29 5.98
CA GLY A 138 -23.50 -2.60 5.39
C GLY A 138 -23.61 -3.72 6.40
N THR A 139 -23.93 -4.91 5.90
CA THR A 139 -23.97 -6.14 6.72
C THR A 139 -22.55 -6.49 7.22
N GLN A 140 -21.52 -6.18 6.44
CA GLN A 140 -20.11 -6.35 6.79
C GLN A 140 -19.35 -5.08 6.41
N THR A 141 -18.43 -4.67 7.26
CA THR A 141 -17.53 -3.54 7.02
C THR A 141 -16.08 -4.02 7.11
N ILE A 142 -15.30 -3.81 6.06
CA ILE A 142 -13.89 -4.18 6.00
C ILE A 142 -13.05 -2.91 6.09
N PHE A 143 -12.21 -2.81 7.13
CA PHE A 143 -11.29 -1.70 7.32
C PHE A 143 -9.93 -2.05 6.74
N ALA A 144 -9.62 -1.51 5.57
CA ALA A 144 -8.36 -1.73 4.85
C ALA A 144 -7.48 -0.46 4.83
N GLU A 145 -7.39 0.21 5.98
CA GLU A 145 -6.75 1.52 6.14
C GLU A 145 -5.22 1.48 6.27
N GLY A 146 -4.60 0.31 6.14
CA GLY A 146 -3.17 0.13 6.30
C GLY A 146 -2.71 0.12 7.77
N CYS A 147 -1.39 0.16 7.97
CA CYS A 147 -0.77 -0.04 9.30
C CYS A 147 -1.07 1.08 10.32
N ARG A 148 -1.59 2.21 9.90
CA ARG A 148 -1.91 3.36 10.74
C ARG A 148 -3.30 3.95 10.45
N GLY A 149 -4.25 3.10 10.11
CA GLY A 149 -5.63 3.50 9.89
C GLY A 149 -6.22 4.28 11.08
N HIS A 150 -6.91 5.39 10.81
CA HIS A 150 -7.37 6.26 11.89
C HIS A 150 -8.63 5.71 12.57
N LEU A 151 -9.57 5.13 11.83
CA LEU A 151 -10.76 4.48 12.42
C LEU A 151 -10.39 3.17 13.12
N THR A 152 -9.50 2.39 12.51
CA THR A 152 -9.02 1.13 13.10
C THR A 152 -8.38 1.34 14.46
N LYS A 153 -7.72 2.49 14.72
CA LYS A 153 -7.19 2.80 16.06
C LYS A 153 -8.29 2.86 17.11
N GLY A 154 -9.41 3.51 16.81
CA GLY A 154 -10.56 3.54 17.71
C GLY A 154 -11.18 2.16 17.94
N LEU A 155 -11.21 1.32 16.89
CA LEU A 155 -11.70 -0.05 16.99
C LEU A 155 -10.80 -0.94 17.85
N PHE A 156 -9.49 -0.70 17.86
CA PHE A 156 -8.57 -1.41 18.78
C PHE A 156 -8.94 -1.19 20.23
N ASP A 157 -9.32 0.02 20.59
CA ASP A 157 -9.71 0.36 21.97
C ASP A 157 -11.13 -0.14 22.26
N THR A 158 -12.07 0.06 21.33
CA THR A 158 -13.48 -0.34 21.51
C THR A 158 -13.66 -1.84 21.68
N PHE A 159 -12.91 -2.65 20.93
CA PHE A 159 -13.01 -4.11 20.92
C PHE A 159 -11.82 -4.82 21.58
N GLU A 160 -10.95 -4.07 22.26
CA GLU A 160 -9.77 -4.61 22.98
C GLU A 160 -8.89 -5.51 22.08
N LEU A 161 -8.77 -5.18 20.77
CA LEU A 161 -8.13 -6.03 19.77
C LEU A 161 -6.62 -6.20 19.98
N ARG A 162 -6.03 -5.39 20.86
CA ARG A 162 -4.60 -5.46 21.22
C ARG A 162 -4.35 -6.13 22.57
N GLU A 163 -5.36 -6.56 23.28
CA GLU A 163 -5.19 -7.24 24.57
C GLU A 163 -4.36 -8.52 24.39
N GLY A 164 -3.32 -8.67 25.19
CA GLY A 164 -2.41 -9.81 25.13
C GLY A 164 -1.57 -9.91 23.86
N LYS A 165 -1.44 -8.84 23.07
CA LYS A 165 -0.60 -8.78 21.87
C LYS A 165 0.66 -7.95 22.10
N ASP A 166 1.75 -8.34 21.46
CA ASP A 166 2.97 -7.54 21.43
C ASP A 166 2.74 -6.16 20.78
N PRO A 167 3.48 -5.12 21.21
CA PRO A 167 3.43 -3.82 20.54
C PRO A 167 3.77 -3.93 19.07
N GLN A 168 3.02 -3.22 18.24
CA GLN A 168 3.29 -3.14 16.81
C GLN A 168 4.61 -2.41 16.55
N THR A 169 5.50 -3.01 15.78
CA THR A 169 6.75 -2.39 15.34
C THR A 169 6.52 -1.60 14.06
N PHE A 170 7.03 -0.36 14.03
CA PHE A 170 6.98 0.52 12.87
C PHE A 170 8.39 0.78 12.37
N ALA A 171 8.58 0.73 11.04
CA ALA A 171 9.79 1.17 10.38
C ALA A 171 9.57 2.52 9.69
N ILE A 172 10.65 3.31 9.57
CA ILE A 172 10.67 4.52 8.76
C ILE A 172 11.38 4.17 7.46
N GLY A 173 10.75 4.51 6.32
CA GLY A 173 11.34 4.35 5.00
C GLY A 173 11.32 5.66 4.23
N ILE A 174 12.37 5.87 3.43
CA ILE A 174 12.45 6.95 2.45
C ILE A 174 12.53 6.29 1.07
N LYS A 175 11.69 6.74 0.14
CA LYS A 175 11.75 6.33 -1.26
C LYS A 175 12.06 7.50 -2.16
N GLU A 176 12.88 7.23 -3.16
CA GLU A 176 13.25 8.17 -4.21
C GLU A 176 13.10 7.48 -5.55
N LEU A 177 12.70 8.25 -6.57
CA LEU A 177 12.68 7.83 -7.96
C LEU A 177 13.78 8.60 -8.69
N TRP A 178 14.65 7.87 -9.36
CA TRP A 178 15.82 8.45 -10.03
C TRP A 178 15.76 8.19 -11.53
N ASP A 179 15.90 9.24 -12.32
CA ASP A 179 16.21 9.11 -13.73
C ASP A 179 17.70 8.83 -13.88
N ILE A 180 18.02 7.74 -14.57
CA ILE A 180 19.40 7.33 -14.83
C ILE A 180 19.70 7.29 -16.32
N GLU A 181 20.97 7.41 -16.67
CA GLU A 181 21.42 7.26 -18.05
C GLU A 181 21.07 5.85 -18.56
N PRO A 182 20.46 5.72 -19.78
CA PRO A 182 19.98 4.44 -20.29
C PRO A 182 21.02 3.32 -20.28
N GLU A 183 22.29 3.64 -20.54
CA GLU A 183 23.41 2.68 -20.53
C GLU A 183 23.76 2.15 -19.13
N LYS A 184 23.30 2.80 -18.07
CA LYS A 184 23.47 2.36 -16.69
C LYS A 184 22.26 1.56 -16.19
N SER A 185 21.16 1.59 -16.93
CA SER A 185 19.92 0.90 -16.56
C SER A 185 20.11 -0.62 -16.66
N GLN A 186 19.65 -1.32 -15.66
CA GLN A 186 19.60 -2.78 -15.61
C GLN A 186 18.16 -3.22 -15.26
N PRO A 187 17.24 -3.21 -16.23
CA PRO A 187 15.85 -3.59 -15.99
C PRO A 187 15.74 -4.99 -15.38
N GLY A 188 14.93 -5.11 -14.33
CA GLY A 188 14.77 -6.36 -13.60
C GLY A 188 15.84 -6.66 -12.55
N ALA A 189 16.82 -5.78 -12.33
CA ALA A 189 17.79 -5.97 -11.27
C ALA A 189 17.20 -5.54 -9.92
N VAL A 190 17.29 -6.42 -8.92
CA VAL A 190 16.90 -6.16 -7.53
C VAL A 190 18.13 -6.18 -6.64
N TRP A 191 18.38 -5.11 -5.94
CA TRP A 191 19.51 -4.98 -5.03
C TRP A 191 19.03 -4.69 -3.63
N HIS A 192 19.48 -5.48 -2.67
CA HIS A 192 19.32 -5.21 -1.25
C HIS A 192 20.66 -4.88 -0.63
N SER A 193 20.67 -4.01 0.37
CA SER A 193 21.90 -3.75 1.11
C SER A 193 21.65 -3.58 2.60
N VAL A 194 22.69 -3.85 3.37
CA VAL A 194 22.78 -3.62 4.82
C VAL A 194 24.12 -2.96 5.16
N GLY A 195 24.24 -2.43 6.36
CA GLY A 195 25.45 -1.80 6.87
C GLY A 195 25.41 -0.29 6.78
N TRP A 196 26.53 0.36 6.38
CA TRP A 196 26.61 1.81 6.33
C TRP A 196 25.47 2.42 5.49
N PRO A 197 24.86 3.56 5.89
CA PRO A 197 25.24 4.45 7.01
C PRO A 197 24.68 4.05 8.39
N LEU A 198 23.97 2.93 8.50
CA LEU A 198 23.38 2.49 9.76
C LEU A 198 24.45 1.98 10.73
N ALA A 199 24.26 2.23 12.01
CA ALA A 199 25.10 1.68 13.08
C ALA A 199 24.75 0.20 13.33
N THR A 200 25.62 -0.52 14.03
CA THR A 200 25.45 -1.96 14.27
C THR A 200 24.27 -2.31 15.18
N ASP A 201 23.77 -1.34 15.92
CA ASP A 201 22.59 -1.42 16.81
C ASP A 201 21.29 -0.97 16.13
N THR A 202 21.36 -0.56 14.86
CA THR A 202 20.22 -0.06 14.10
C THR A 202 19.80 -1.08 13.04
N TYR A 203 18.62 -1.65 13.21
CA TYR A 203 18.04 -2.55 12.22
C TYR A 203 17.56 -1.77 10.99
N GLY A 204 18.03 -2.19 9.82
CA GLY A 204 17.61 -1.57 8.56
C GLY A 204 18.54 -1.89 7.40
N GLY A 205 18.24 -1.32 6.26
CA GLY A 205 18.98 -1.48 5.03
C GLY A 205 18.39 -0.66 3.91
N SER A 206 18.79 -0.96 2.68
CA SER A 206 18.20 -0.35 1.49
C SER A 206 17.88 -1.38 0.43
N PHE A 207 17.02 -0.99 -0.49
CA PHE A 207 16.70 -1.73 -1.71
C PHE A 207 16.69 -0.77 -2.89
N LEU A 208 17.00 -1.30 -4.07
CA LEU A 208 16.99 -0.60 -5.35
C LEU A 208 16.43 -1.56 -6.40
N TYR A 209 15.45 -1.10 -7.17
CA TYR A 209 14.88 -1.77 -8.32
C TYR A 209 14.11 -0.81 -9.22
#